data_4b06ef0ddc1daf9f7cb009f602f42594
#
_entry.id   4b06ef0ddc1daf9f7cb009f602f42594
#
_cell.length_a   1.000
_cell.length_b   1.000
_cell.length_c   1.000
_cell.angle_alpha   90.00
_cell.angle_beta   90.00
_cell.angle_gamma   90.00
#
_symmetry.space_group_name_H-M   'P 1'
#
loop_
_entity.id
_entity.type
_entity.pdbx_description
1 polymer ?
#
loop_
_entity_poly.entity_id
_entity_poly.type
_entity_poly.pdbx_seq_one_letter_code
_entity_poly.pdbx_strand_id
1 'polypeptide(L)'
;MGRTGRLVVVGVVVLALVLGGGYLLFASRTSDSPPPAALDPAPSTTAGQAAGTTGADIAATPDGTWQVNDDGSSYVGYRVKEQLAFLDSPNEAVGRSTAVTGTMEVAGGDTVENVRIEADLTRLTSDESRRDNAIRLRGLESQRYPTATLELAEPIRLATAPMEGQEVRGQGTGRLTVHGVTREVALDLRGRWSGSTIQVVGQLPVKMSDYQIQPPRFGPVVSIEDGAAVDFSLVFERV
;
A
#
# COMPACT_ATOMS: atom_id res chain seq x y z
N MET A 1 53.26 -25.28 -19.70
CA MET A 1 51.93 -24.66 -19.37
C MET A 1 52.22 -23.41 -18.58
N GLY A 2 52.11 -22.27 -19.22
CA GLY A 2 52.61 -21.01 -18.71
C GLY A 2 51.74 -20.31 -17.69
N ARG A 3 52.35 -19.44 -16.91
CA ARG A 3 51.72 -18.58 -15.87
C ARG A 3 50.49 -17.80 -16.34
N THR A 4 50.36 -17.54 -17.63
CA THR A 4 49.21 -16.89 -18.30
C THR A 4 47.95 -17.73 -18.28
N GLY A 5 48.01 -19.05 -18.45
CA GLY A 5 46.81 -19.93 -18.39
C GLY A 5 46.18 -20.01 -17.00
N ARG A 6 46.99 -19.93 -15.94
CA ARG A 6 46.50 -19.93 -14.55
C ARG A 6 45.77 -18.61 -14.17
N LEU A 7 46.28 -17.48 -14.67
CA LEU A 7 45.62 -16.17 -14.41
C LEU A 7 44.28 -16.03 -15.12
N VAL A 8 44.14 -16.57 -16.34
CA VAL A 8 42.87 -16.55 -17.08
C VAL A 8 41.81 -17.44 -16.39
N VAL A 9 42.21 -18.64 -15.94
CA VAL A 9 41.29 -19.55 -15.25
C VAL A 9 40.81 -18.97 -13.90
N VAL A 10 41.71 -18.35 -13.14
CA VAL A 10 41.34 -17.68 -11.87
C VAL A 10 40.42 -16.49 -12.13
N GLY A 11 40.68 -15.68 -13.16
CA GLY A 11 39.82 -14.56 -13.54
C GLY A 11 38.40 -14.98 -13.94
N VAL A 12 38.27 -16.06 -14.69
CA VAL A 12 36.96 -16.61 -15.11
C VAL A 12 36.20 -17.17 -13.93
N VAL A 13 36.88 -17.88 -13.00
CA VAL A 13 36.24 -18.44 -11.80
C VAL A 13 35.78 -17.32 -10.85
N VAL A 14 36.58 -16.27 -10.65
CA VAL A 14 36.19 -15.12 -9.83
C VAL A 14 35.02 -14.36 -10.46
N LEU A 15 35.03 -14.17 -11.78
CA LEU A 15 33.90 -13.53 -12.49
C LEU A 15 32.62 -14.36 -12.40
N ALA A 16 32.71 -15.68 -12.53
CA ALA A 16 31.57 -16.59 -12.38
C ALA A 16 31.01 -16.60 -10.95
N LEU A 17 31.88 -16.51 -9.93
CA LEU A 17 31.47 -16.44 -8.52
C LEU A 17 30.81 -15.09 -8.19
N VAL A 18 31.28 -13.98 -8.74
CA VAL A 18 30.70 -12.66 -8.55
C VAL A 18 29.34 -12.57 -9.25
N LEU A 19 29.23 -13.06 -10.49
CA LEU A 19 27.97 -13.08 -11.23
C LEU A 19 26.97 -14.09 -10.64
N GLY A 20 27.44 -15.28 -10.26
CA GLY A 20 26.60 -16.30 -9.62
C GLY A 20 26.17 -15.91 -8.21
N GLY A 21 27.06 -15.35 -7.39
CA GLY A 21 26.75 -14.84 -6.07
C GLY A 21 25.80 -13.65 -6.10
N GLY A 22 25.98 -12.73 -7.04
CA GLY A 22 25.06 -11.61 -7.29
C GLY A 22 23.68 -12.07 -7.73
N TYR A 23 23.60 -13.09 -8.60
CA TYR A 23 22.36 -13.70 -9.04
C TYR A 23 21.59 -14.37 -7.89
N LEU A 24 22.26 -15.17 -7.06
CA LEU A 24 21.63 -15.86 -5.93
C LEU A 24 21.12 -14.86 -4.87
N LEU A 25 21.89 -13.80 -4.58
CA LEU A 25 21.48 -12.75 -3.66
C LEU A 25 20.30 -11.94 -4.19
N PHE A 26 20.24 -11.71 -5.50
CA PHE A 26 19.13 -11.01 -6.14
C PHE A 26 17.89 -11.91 -6.24
N ALA A 27 18.06 -13.16 -6.68
CA ALA A 27 16.96 -14.14 -6.79
C ALA A 27 16.30 -14.45 -5.43
N SER A 28 17.07 -14.42 -4.32
CA SER A 28 16.51 -14.60 -2.99
C SER A 28 15.72 -13.38 -2.49
N ARG A 29 15.94 -12.19 -3.06
CA ARG A 29 15.22 -10.96 -2.71
C ARG A 29 13.95 -10.73 -3.51
N THR A 30 13.79 -11.38 -4.66
CA THR A 30 12.61 -11.19 -5.53
C THR A 30 11.39 -11.99 -5.12
N SER A 31 11.48 -12.82 -4.08
CA SER A 31 10.41 -13.72 -3.64
C SER A 31 9.61 -13.21 -2.43
N ASP A 32 9.99 -12.11 -1.81
CA ASP A 32 9.42 -11.62 -0.54
C ASP A 32 8.63 -10.31 -0.69
N SER A 33 7.78 -10.22 -1.71
CA SER A 33 6.84 -9.08 -1.77
C SER A 33 5.90 -9.14 -0.57
N PRO A 34 5.74 -8.04 0.19
CA PRO A 34 4.83 -8.00 1.32
C PRO A 34 3.41 -8.40 0.88
N PRO A 35 2.66 -9.13 1.70
CA PRO A 35 1.28 -9.49 1.36
C PRO A 35 0.41 -8.25 1.12
N PRO A 36 -0.69 -8.39 0.36
CA PRO A 36 -1.69 -7.34 0.24
C PRO A 36 -2.21 -6.86 1.60
N ALA A 37 -2.69 -5.60 1.65
CA ALA A 37 -3.32 -5.04 2.83
C ALA A 37 -4.43 -5.95 3.36
N ALA A 38 -4.38 -6.25 4.64
CA ALA A 38 -5.38 -7.06 5.35
C ALA A 38 -5.71 -6.38 6.68
N LEU A 39 -6.95 -6.58 7.14
CA LEU A 39 -7.32 -6.16 8.48
C LEU A 39 -6.52 -6.96 9.50
N ASP A 40 -6.03 -6.30 10.53
CA ASP A 40 -5.39 -6.96 11.66
C ASP A 40 -6.35 -7.98 12.30
N PRO A 41 -5.85 -9.01 12.96
CA PRO A 41 -6.71 -9.92 13.71
C PRO A 41 -7.63 -9.14 14.66
N ALA A 42 -8.90 -9.53 14.74
CA ALA A 42 -9.80 -8.92 15.72
C ALA A 42 -9.21 -9.08 17.12
N PRO A 43 -9.30 -8.05 17.99
CA PRO A 43 -8.84 -8.17 19.35
C PRO A 43 -9.55 -9.37 20.00
N SER A 44 -8.76 -10.30 20.55
CA SER A 44 -9.30 -11.46 21.24
C SER A 44 -10.02 -10.95 22.49
N THR A 45 -11.34 -10.92 22.47
CA THR A 45 -12.14 -10.73 23.70
C THR A 45 -11.91 -11.93 24.60
N THR A 46 -10.90 -11.85 25.47
CA THR A 46 -10.88 -12.69 26.65
C THR A 46 -12.10 -12.26 27.48
N ALA A 47 -13.10 -13.10 27.51
CA ALA A 47 -14.29 -12.89 28.33
C ALA A 47 -13.88 -12.84 29.80
N GLY A 48 -13.42 -11.67 30.23
CA GLY A 48 -13.24 -11.29 31.62
C GLY A 48 -14.57 -10.76 32.12
N GLN A 49 -15.29 -11.61 32.80
CA GLN A 49 -16.51 -11.29 33.52
C GLN A 49 -16.22 -10.16 34.53
N ALA A 50 -16.57 -8.92 34.19
CA ALA A 50 -16.69 -7.84 35.16
C ALA A 50 -18.18 -7.60 35.44
N ALA A 51 -18.58 -8.02 36.61
CA ALA A 51 -19.91 -7.77 37.14
C ALA A 51 -20.08 -6.29 37.49
N GLY A 52 -21.11 -5.68 36.96
CA GLY A 52 -21.93 -4.67 37.67
C GLY A 52 -21.44 -3.23 37.64
N THR A 53 -22.00 -2.43 36.74
CA THR A 53 -22.53 -1.12 37.13
C THR A 53 -23.64 -0.73 36.15
N THR A 54 -24.84 -0.53 36.65
CA THR A 54 -26.04 -0.03 35.96
C THR A 54 -25.82 1.44 35.59
N GLY A 55 -25.21 1.69 34.44
CA GLY A 55 -25.30 2.92 33.67
C GLY A 55 -25.93 2.50 32.33
N ALA A 56 -26.89 3.27 31.83
CA ALA A 56 -27.43 3.04 30.49
C ALA A 56 -26.24 3.09 29.52
N ASP A 57 -25.80 1.92 29.03
CA ASP A 57 -24.85 1.82 27.96
C ASP A 57 -25.52 2.47 26.76
N ILE A 58 -25.16 3.74 26.48
CA ILE A 58 -25.33 4.31 25.19
C ILE A 58 -24.42 3.44 24.31
N ALA A 59 -25.03 2.59 23.49
CA ALA A 59 -24.28 1.72 22.58
C ALA A 59 -23.22 2.61 21.88
N ALA A 60 -21.95 2.29 22.08
CA ALA A 60 -20.89 3.03 21.45
C ALA A 60 -21.12 2.97 19.94
N THR A 61 -21.08 4.12 19.27
CA THR A 61 -21.24 4.22 17.81
C THR A 61 -19.94 4.74 17.20
N PRO A 62 -19.66 4.39 15.95
CA PRO A 62 -18.49 4.94 15.24
C PRO A 62 -18.68 6.39 14.81
N ASP A 63 -19.83 7.03 15.10
CA ASP A 63 -20.12 8.39 14.68
C ASP A 63 -19.05 9.39 15.15
N GLY A 64 -18.69 10.33 14.28
CA GLY A 64 -17.76 11.40 14.57
C GLY A 64 -16.68 11.56 13.52
N THR A 65 -15.73 12.44 13.82
CA THR A 65 -14.57 12.72 12.98
C THR A 65 -13.40 11.83 13.36
N TRP A 66 -12.71 11.32 12.36
CA TRP A 66 -11.60 10.41 12.49
C TRP A 66 -10.42 10.92 11.68
N GLN A 67 -9.22 10.80 12.22
CA GLN A 67 -7.98 11.23 11.58
C GLN A 67 -7.03 10.03 11.46
N VAL A 68 -6.30 9.93 10.34
CA VAL A 68 -5.22 8.93 10.18
C VAL A 68 -4.19 9.16 11.28
N ASN A 69 -3.84 8.10 12.02
CA ASN A 69 -2.82 8.18 13.05
C ASN A 69 -1.42 8.36 12.45
N ASP A 70 -0.50 8.93 13.19
CA ASP A 70 0.86 9.24 12.78
C ASP A 70 1.92 8.30 13.39
N ASP A 71 1.50 7.17 13.98
CA ASP A 71 2.38 6.20 14.62
C ASP A 71 3.15 5.29 13.64
N GLY A 72 2.90 5.44 12.33
CA GLY A 72 3.53 4.66 11.26
C GLY A 72 2.84 3.32 10.97
N SER A 73 1.70 3.00 11.60
CA SER A 73 0.91 1.80 11.30
C SER A 73 0.14 1.91 9.99
N SER A 74 -0.15 3.15 9.56
CA SER A 74 -0.81 3.43 8.29
C SER A 74 0.18 3.45 7.12
N TYR A 75 -0.23 2.95 5.96
CA TYR A 75 0.54 3.09 4.73
C TYR A 75 -0.35 3.19 3.49
N VAL A 76 0.19 3.81 2.45
CA VAL A 76 -0.30 3.76 1.08
C VAL A 76 0.86 3.36 0.18
N GLY A 77 0.61 2.49 -0.80
CA GLY A 77 1.64 2.02 -1.69
C GLY A 77 1.13 1.58 -3.05
N TYR A 78 2.02 0.98 -3.81
CA TYR A 78 1.70 0.38 -5.10
C TYR A 78 2.08 -1.10 -5.13
N ARG A 79 1.39 -1.86 -5.99
CA ARG A 79 1.75 -3.19 -6.45
C ARG A 79 1.74 -3.21 -7.97
N VAL A 80 2.78 -3.74 -8.59
CA VAL A 80 2.87 -3.83 -10.04
C VAL A 80 3.64 -5.09 -10.44
N LYS A 81 3.23 -5.72 -11.54
CA LYS A 81 3.96 -6.86 -12.09
C LYS A 81 5.07 -6.37 -13.01
N GLU A 82 6.26 -6.89 -12.79
CA GLU A 82 7.45 -6.63 -13.60
C GLU A 82 8.06 -7.93 -14.11
N GLN A 83 8.57 -7.92 -15.35
CA GLN A 83 9.33 -9.01 -15.92
C GLN A 83 10.81 -8.72 -15.76
N LEU A 84 11.51 -9.64 -15.12
CA LEU A 84 12.96 -9.58 -14.97
C LEU A 84 13.62 -10.48 -16.03
N ALA A 85 14.78 -10.04 -16.56
CA ALA A 85 15.47 -10.71 -17.66
C ALA A 85 15.90 -12.16 -17.36
N PHE A 86 15.98 -12.53 -16.09
CA PHE A 86 16.47 -13.83 -15.63
C PHE A 86 15.38 -14.67 -14.92
N LEU A 87 14.12 -14.21 -14.90
CA LEU A 87 12.98 -14.95 -14.37
C LEU A 87 12.04 -15.33 -15.50
N ASP A 88 11.56 -16.58 -15.46
CA ASP A 88 10.57 -17.09 -16.40
C ASP A 88 9.15 -16.61 -16.09
N SER A 89 8.91 -16.16 -14.85
CA SER A 89 7.60 -15.66 -14.40
C SER A 89 7.72 -14.19 -13.98
N PRO A 90 6.63 -13.40 -14.15
CA PRO A 90 6.58 -12.04 -13.63
C PRO A 90 6.80 -12.01 -12.12
N ASN A 91 7.53 -10.99 -11.66
CA ASN A 91 7.72 -10.65 -10.26
C ASN A 91 6.74 -9.55 -9.86
N GLU A 92 6.31 -9.52 -8.60
CA GLU A 92 5.50 -8.42 -8.08
C GLU A 92 6.41 -7.44 -7.33
N ALA A 93 6.43 -6.20 -7.78
CA ALA A 93 7.12 -5.11 -7.11
C ALA A 93 6.14 -4.34 -6.21
N VAL A 94 6.53 -4.11 -4.96
CA VAL A 94 5.73 -3.40 -3.96
C VAL A 94 6.55 -2.27 -3.37
N GLY A 95 5.96 -1.08 -3.30
CA GLY A 95 6.53 0.05 -2.58
C GLY A 95 5.48 0.73 -1.71
N ARG A 96 5.87 1.24 -0.54
CA ARG A 96 4.98 1.83 0.47
C ARG A 96 5.53 3.14 1.00
N SER A 97 4.63 4.05 1.34
CA SER A 97 4.89 5.25 2.13
C SER A 97 4.04 5.19 3.40
N THR A 98 4.65 5.39 4.56
CA THR A 98 3.95 5.56 5.84
C THR A 98 3.67 7.03 6.17
N ALA A 99 4.15 7.95 5.34
CA ALA A 99 3.84 9.37 5.46
C ALA A 99 2.46 9.65 4.82
N VAL A 100 1.43 9.32 5.58
CA VAL A 100 0.03 9.41 5.16
C VAL A 100 -0.73 10.24 6.18
N THR A 101 -1.55 11.15 5.70
CA THR A 101 -2.48 11.95 6.50
C THR A 101 -3.88 11.84 5.92
N GLY A 102 -4.88 12.17 6.71
CA GLY A 102 -6.24 12.21 6.20
C GLY A 102 -7.28 12.21 7.28
N THR A 103 -8.51 12.47 6.86
CA THR A 103 -9.69 12.49 7.72
C THR A 103 -10.85 11.77 7.06
N MET A 104 -11.77 11.32 7.87
CA MET A 104 -13.09 10.85 7.47
C MET A 104 -14.12 11.19 8.53
N GLU A 105 -15.38 11.23 8.16
CA GLU A 105 -16.51 11.35 9.07
C GLU A 105 -17.40 10.12 8.95
N VAL A 106 -17.91 9.67 10.09
CA VAL A 106 -18.97 8.65 10.16
C VAL A 106 -20.20 9.32 10.76
N ALA A 107 -21.32 9.25 10.06
CA ALA A 107 -22.58 9.87 10.44
C ALA A 107 -23.72 8.86 10.43
N GLY A 108 -24.69 9.05 11.34
CA GLY A 108 -25.89 8.21 11.42
C GLY A 108 -25.63 6.73 11.68
N GLY A 109 -24.46 6.38 12.16
CA GLY A 109 -24.02 5.04 12.49
C GLY A 109 -23.60 4.18 11.29
N ASP A 110 -23.92 4.57 10.05
CA ASP A 110 -23.71 3.72 8.86
C ASP A 110 -23.20 4.47 7.62
N THR A 111 -23.00 5.77 7.69
CA THR A 111 -22.62 6.58 6.52
C THR A 111 -21.21 7.13 6.69
N VAL A 112 -20.34 6.83 5.74
CA VAL A 112 -18.97 7.38 5.67
C VAL A 112 -18.95 8.52 4.67
N GLU A 113 -18.48 9.68 5.09
CA GLU A 113 -18.45 10.89 4.27
C GLU A 113 -17.21 11.74 4.56
N ASN A 114 -17.02 12.81 3.79
CA ASN A 114 -15.93 13.79 3.98
C ASN A 114 -14.53 13.15 4.06
N VAL A 115 -14.31 12.08 3.26
CA VAL A 115 -13.02 11.38 3.24
C VAL A 115 -12.04 12.13 2.37
N ARG A 116 -10.88 12.45 2.93
CA ARG A 116 -9.71 12.95 2.23
C ARG A 116 -8.45 12.30 2.79
N ILE A 117 -7.71 11.61 1.94
CA ILE A 117 -6.44 10.96 2.26
C ILE A 117 -5.35 11.57 1.38
N GLU A 118 -4.20 11.86 1.97
CA GLU A 118 -3.02 12.35 1.27
C GLU A 118 -1.79 11.53 1.66
N ALA A 119 -1.01 11.09 0.66
CA ALA A 119 0.20 10.33 0.84
C ALA A 119 1.40 11.08 0.24
N ASP A 120 2.50 11.19 1.01
CA ASP A 120 3.76 11.75 0.54
C ASP A 120 4.51 10.69 -0.29
N LEU A 121 4.55 10.90 -1.61
CA LEU A 121 5.23 10.04 -2.57
C LEU A 121 6.76 10.19 -2.55
N THR A 122 7.30 11.23 -1.92
CA THR A 122 8.75 11.41 -1.76
C THR A 122 9.34 10.41 -0.76
N ARG A 123 8.49 9.87 0.11
CA ARG A 123 8.81 8.86 1.14
C ARG A 123 8.51 7.44 0.69
N LEU A 124 8.08 7.25 -0.54
CA LEU A 124 7.79 5.92 -1.09
C LEU A 124 9.07 5.11 -1.22
N THR A 125 9.10 3.92 -0.61
CA THR A 125 10.25 3.00 -0.62
C THR A 125 9.80 1.57 -0.91
N SER A 126 10.71 0.79 -1.50
CA SER A 126 10.54 -0.63 -1.77
C SER A 126 11.77 -1.42 -1.27
N ASP A 127 11.85 -2.68 -1.62
CA ASP A 127 12.99 -3.57 -1.36
C ASP A 127 14.23 -3.27 -2.22
N GLU A 128 14.10 -2.43 -3.27
CA GLU A 128 15.16 -2.14 -4.23
C GLU A 128 15.35 -0.63 -4.44
N SER A 129 16.45 -0.08 -3.94
CA SER A 129 16.75 1.36 -3.99
C SER A 129 16.90 1.93 -5.41
N ARG A 130 17.29 1.10 -6.40
CA ARG A 130 17.36 1.51 -7.81
C ARG A 130 15.95 1.70 -8.38
N ARG A 131 14.99 0.85 -7.94
CA ARG A 131 13.58 1.00 -8.27
C ARG A 131 13.04 2.30 -7.69
N ASP A 132 13.32 2.56 -6.42
CA ASP A 132 12.86 3.78 -5.73
C ASP A 132 13.36 5.04 -6.43
N ASN A 133 14.64 5.06 -6.82
CA ASN A 133 15.23 6.16 -7.59
C ASN A 133 14.58 6.30 -8.98
N ALA A 134 14.35 5.20 -9.69
CA ALA A 134 13.73 5.23 -11.01
C ALA A 134 12.29 5.72 -10.96
N ILE A 135 11.50 5.28 -9.96
CA ILE A 135 10.13 5.73 -9.72
C ILE A 135 10.11 7.21 -9.38
N ARG A 136 10.96 7.66 -8.45
CA ARG A 136 11.03 9.06 -8.03
C ARG A 136 11.38 10.02 -9.16
N LEU A 137 12.29 9.62 -10.06
CA LEU A 137 12.82 10.52 -11.10
C LEU A 137 12.08 10.43 -12.43
N ARG A 138 11.47 9.29 -12.77
CA ARG A 138 10.96 9.02 -14.12
C ARG A 138 9.60 8.35 -14.16
N GLY A 139 9.17 7.70 -13.07
CA GLY A 139 7.83 7.11 -12.96
C GLY A 139 6.84 8.12 -12.40
N LEU A 140 6.77 8.22 -11.09
CA LEU A 140 5.88 9.15 -10.39
C LEU A 140 6.38 10.60 -10.39
N GLU A 141 7.65 10.84 -10.76
CA GLU A 141 8.27 12.17 -10.71
C GLU A 141 7.98 12.90 -9.39
N SER A 142 8.19 12.20 -8.25
CA SER A 142 7.70 12.66 -6.96
C SER A 142 8.36 13.95 -6.43
N GLN A 143 9.41 14.46 -7.09
CA GLN A 143 9.91 15.81 -6.83
C GLN A 143 9.00 16.89 -7.44
N ARG A 144 8.29 16.57 -8.52
CA ARG A 144 7.34 17.46 -9.20
C ARG A 144 5.91 17.25 -8.71
N TYR A 145 5.56 16.01 -8.43
CA TYR A 145 4.25 15.57 -7.94
C TYR A 145 4.43 14.85 -6.60
N PRO A 146 4.69 15.60 -5.51
CA PRO A 146 5.09 15.00 -4.24
C PRO A 146 3.98 14.23 -3.54
N THR A 147 2.72 14.47 -3.89
CA THR A 147 1.57 13.89 -3.18
C THR A 147 0.65 13.13 -4.11
N ALA A 148 0.03 12.07 -3.56
CA ALA A 148 -1.17 11.46 -4.09
C ALA A 148 -2.33 11.75 -3.15
N THR A 149 -3.53 12.01 -3.71
CA THR A 149 -4.73 12.26 -2.89
C THR A 149 -5.88 11.37 -3.34
N LEU A 150 -6.65 10.89 -2.36
CA LEU A 150 -7.93 10.23 -2.58
C LEU A 150 -9.03 11.00 -1.85
N GLU A 151 -10.05 11.41 -2.57
CA GLU A 151 -11.25 12.04 -2.03
C GLU A 151 -12.47 11.19 -2.36
N LEU A 152 -13.38 11.05 -1.41
CA LEU A 152 -14.65 10.40 -1.68
C LEU A 152 -15.50 11.28 -2.62
N ALA A 153 -16.06 10.69 -3.66
CA ALA A 153 -16.90 11.45 -4.61
C ALA A 153 -18.31 11.68 -4.05
N GLU A 154 -18.86 10.67 -3.38
CA GLU A 154 -20.19 10.68 -2.76
C GLU A 154 -20.12 9.88 -1.44
N PRO A 155 -20.97 10.18 -0.43
CA PRO A 155 -21.04 9.41 0.79
C PRO A 155 -21.26 7.91 0.54
N ILE A 156 -20.57 7.07 1.28
CA ILE A 156 -20.74 5.61 1.24
C ILE A 156 -21.69 5.21 2.37
N ARG A 157 -22.85 4.67 2.02
CA ARG A 157 -23.73 4.05 2.99
C ARG A 157 -23.38 2.58 3.12
N LEU A 158 -23.01 2.16 4.32
CA LEU A 158 -22.71 0.77 4.65
C LEU A 158 -24.00 -0.06 4.66
N ALA A 159 -23.95 -1.25 4.08
CA ALA A 159 -25.13 -2.13 4.05
C ALA A 159 -25.59 -2.59 5.44
N THR A 160 -24.69 -2.56 6.40
CA THR A 160 -24.94 -2.92 7.81
C THR A 160 -24.20 -1.92 8.69
N ALA A 161 -24.85 -1.43 9.74
CA ALA A 161 -24.19 -0.58 10.73
C ALA A 161 -22.98 -1.33 11.35
N PRO A 162 -21.81 -0.67 11.45
CA PRO A 162 -20.63 -1.29 12.03
C PRO A 162 -20.88 -1.69 13.49
N MET A 163 -20.57 -2.93 13.80
CA MET A 163 -20.47 -3.41 15.18
C MET A 163 -19.02 -3.52 15.58
N GLU A 164 -18.70 -3.20 16.83
CA GLU A 164 -17.34 -3.22 17.34
C GLU A 164 -16.67 -4.58 17.11
N GLY A 165 -15.45 -4.57 16.59
CA GLY A 165 -14.67 -5.76 16.27
C GLY A 165 -15.09 -6.51 15.01
N GLN A 166 -16.21 -6.16 14.37
CA GLN A 166 -16.68 -6.85 13.16
C GLN A 166 -16.16 -6.17 11.89
N GLU A 167 -15.89 -6.99 10.86
CA GLU A 167 -15.56 -6.51 9.54
C GLU A 167 -16.82 -6.02 8.83
N VAL A 168 -16.71 -4.84 8.22
CA VAL A 168 -17.71 -4.28 7.31
C VAL A 168 -17.11 -4.02 5.95
N ARG A 169 -17.96 -4.00 4.92
CA ARG A 169 -17.57 -3.66 3.56
C ARG A 169 -18.25 -2.37 3.13
N GLY A 170 -17.47 -1.50 2.46
CA GLY A 170 -17.96 -0.28 1.85
C GLY A 170 -17.62 -0.27 0.37
N GLN A 171 -18.58 0.09 -0.46
CA GLN A 171 -18.39 0.28 -1.89
C GLN A 171 -18.82 1.68 -2.29
N GLY A 172 -18.08 2.31 -3.19
CA GLY A 172 -18.37 3.66 -3.64
C GLY A 172 -17.45 4.11 -4.75
N THR A 173 -17.40 5.41 -4.96
CA THR A 173 -16.55 6.06 -5.96
C THR A 173 -15.70 7.13 -5.29
N GLY A 174 -14.42 7.15 -5.62
CA GLY A 174 -13.48 8.18 -5.18
C GLY A 174 -12.82 8.90 -6.35
N ARG A 175 -12.23 10.04 -6.08
CA ARG A 175 -11.35 10.77 -6.99
C ARG A 175 -9.92 10.59 -6.54
N LEU A 176 -9.15 9.82 -7.32
CA LEU A 176 -7.73 9.59 -7.09
C LEU A 176 -6.92 10.56 -7.95
N THR A 177 -6.07 11.34 -7.32
CA THR A 177 -5.09 12.21 -8.01
C THR A 177 -3.70 11.68 -7.78
N VAL A 178 -3.00 11.33 -8.86
CA VAL A 178 -1.61 10.90 -8.88
C VAL A 178 -0.94 11.54 -10.08
N HIS A 179 0.34 11.92 -9.97
CA HIS A 179 1.13 12.50 -11.06
C HIS A 179 0.44 13.72 -11.71
N GLY A 180 -0.32 14.50 -10.91
CA GLY A 180 -1.06 15.67 -11.38
C GLY A 180 -2.33 15.36 -12.17
N VAL A 181 -2.71 14.10 -12.32
CA VAL A 181 -3.92 13.67 -13.05
C VAL A 181 -4.94 13.11 -12.08
N THR A 182 -6.19 13.58 -12.19
CA THR A 182 -7.31 13.07 -11.38
C THR A 182 -8.18 12.12 -12.20
N ARG A 183 -8.55 10.99 -11.61
CA ARG A 183 -9.50 10.01 -12.18
C ARG A 183 -10.50 9.55 -11.13
N GLU A 184 -11.70 9.22 -11.58
CA GLU A 184 -12.62 8.44 -10.76
C GLU A 184 -12.17 6.99 -10.68
N VAL A 185 -12.25 6.44 -9.47
CA VAL A 185 -11.90 5.05 -9.16
C VAL A 185 -13.01 4.41 -8.35
N ALA A 186 -13.29 3.15 -8.64
CA ALA A 186 -14.20 2.36 -7.82
C ALA A 186 -13.49 1.97 -6.53
N LEU A 187 -14.20 2.11 -5.42
CA LEU A 187 -13.75 1.74 -4.09
C LEU A 187 -14.44 0.45 -3.66
N ASP A 188 -13.65 -0.57 -3.30
CA ASP A 188 -14.11 -1.77 -2.60
C ASP A 188 -13.24 -1.93 -1.35
N LEU A 189 -13.79 -1.54 -0.22
CA LEU A 189 -13.09 -1.33 1.03
C LEU A 189 -13.56 -2.31 2.08
N ARG A 190 -12.64 -2.72 2.95
CA ARG A 190 -12.96 -3.43 4.19
C ARG A 190 -12.53 -2.59 5.36
N GLY A 191 -13.38 -2.50 6.35
CA GLY A 191 -13.11 -1.74 7.56
C GLY A 191 -13.46 -2.54 8.81
N ARG A 192 -12.82 -2.16 9.92
CA ARG A 192 -13.17 -2.64 11.25
C ARG A 192 -13.03 -1.47 12.23
N TRP A 193 -14.10 -1.27 12.97
CA TRP A 193 -14.11 -0.37 14.11
C TRP A 193 -13.80 -1.14 15.40
N SER A 194 -12.93 -0.59 16.24
CA SER A 194 -12.51 -1.19 17.50
C SER A 194 -12.24 -0.09 18.53
N GLY A 195 -13.23 0.23 19.33
CA GLY A 195 -13.15 1.28 20.35
C GLY A 195 -12.79 2.66 19.77
N SER A 196 -11.58 3.10 20.03
CA SER A 196 -11.06 4.41 19.59
C SER A 196 -10.43 4.39 18.20
N THR A 197 -10.40 3.26 17.49
CA THR A 197 -9.74 3.14 16.18
C THR A 197 -10.68 2.58 15.12
N ILE A 198 -10.45 2.99 13.85
CA ILE A 198 -11.04 2.36 12.67
C ILE A 198 -9.90 2.00 11.74
N GLN A 199 -9.75 0.72 11.41
CA GLN A 199 -8.84 0.29 10.37
C GLN A 199 -9.60 0.13 9.05
N VAL A 200 -9.04 0.67 7.96
CA VAL A 200 -9.57 0.53 6.61
C VAL A 200 -8.48 0.01 5.68
N VAL A 201 -8.79 -1.06 4.94
CA VAL A 201 -7.87 -1.65 3.96
C VAL A 201 -8.54 -1.76 2.60
N GLY A 202 -7.73 -1.67 1.55
CA GLY A 202 -8.22 -1.82 0.18
C GLY A 202 -7.12 -1.89 -0.85
N GLN A 203 -7.53 -2.31 -2.04
CA GLN A 203 -6.74 -2.26 -3.25
C GLN A 203 -7.54 -1.60 -4.36
N LEU A 204 -6.98 -0.58 -4.99
CA LEU A 204 -7.60 0.12 -6.12
C LEU A 204 -6.84 -0.25 -7.38
N PRO A 205 -7.43 -1.04 -8.29
CA PRO A 205 -6.81 -1.31 -9.57
C PRO A 205 -6.77 -0.02 -10.42
N VAL A 206 -5.60 0.28 -10.96
CA VAL A 206 -5.35 1.46 -11.79
C VAL A 206 -4.53 1.09 -13.02
N LYS A 207 -4.60 1.92 -14.06
CA LYS A 207 -3.65 1.88 -15.18
C LYS A 207 -2.72 3.07 -15.09
N MET A 208 -1.42 2.83 -15.15
CA MET A 208 -0.43 3.90 -15.10
C MET A 208 -0.58 4.88 -16.26
N SER A 209 -0.95 4.39 -17.45
CA SER A 209 -1.23 5.20 -18.63
C SER A 209 -2.36 6.22 -18.41
N ASP A 210 -3.38 5.90 -17.59
CA ASP A 210 -4.48 6.83 -17.26
C ASP A 210 -3.99 8.05 -16.47
N TYR A 211 -2.88 7.90 -15.75
CA TYR A 211 -2.23 8.97 -14.98
C TYR A 211 -0.98 9.54 -15.66
N GLN A 212 -0.79 9.24 -16.96
CA GLN A 212 0.38 9.69 -17.73
C GLN A 212 1.72 9.23 -17.13
N ILE A 213 1.71 8.14 -16.36
CA ILE A 213 2.90 7.55 -15.76
C ILE A 213 3.50 6.57 -16.77
N GLN A 214 4.79 6.78 -17.08
CA GLN A 214 5.55 5.84 -17.89
C GLN A 214 6.35 4.91 -16.99
N PRO A 215 6.16 3.58 -17.10
CA PRO A 215 6.91 2.63 -16.31
C PRO A 215 8.43 2.82 -16.52
N PRO A 216 9.20 3.11 -15.46
CA PRO A 216 10.62 3.34 -15.60
C PRO A 216 11.38 2.03 -15.83
N ARG A 217 12.35 2.03 -16.75
CA ARG A 217 13.27 0.91 -16.94
C ARG A 217 14.51 1.11 -16.08
N PHE A 218 14.92 0.07 -15.35
CA PHE A 218 16.13 0.08 -14.53
C PHE A 218 16.66 -1.33 -14.32
N GLY A 219 17.98 -1.48 -14.21
CA GLY A 219 18.63 -2.77 -13.95
C GLY A 219 18.15 -3.89 -14.88
N PRO A 220 17.76 -5.06 -14.34
CA PRO A 220 17.34 -6.21 -15.13
C PRO A 220 15.84 -6.19 -15.52
N VAL A 221 15.11 -5.12 -15.25
CA VAL A 221 13.68 -5.02 -15.59
C VAL A 221 13.51 -4.86 -17.09
N VAL A 222 12.89 -5.84 -17.73
CA VAL A 222 12.61 -5.88 -19.17
C VAL A 222 11.32 -5.13 -19.47
N SER A 223 10.28 -5.37 -18.68
CA SER A 223 8.98 -4.72 -18.82
C SER A 223 8.26 -4.62 -17.48
N ILE A 224 7.36 -3.65 -17.39
CA ILE A 224 6.42 -3.46 -16.28
C ILE A 224 5.04 -3.41 -16.91
N GLU A 225 4.07 -4.13 -16.33
CA GLU A 225 2.68 -4.09 -16.80
C GLU A 225 2.09 -2.70 -16.56
N ASP A 226 1.21 -2.24 -17.46
CA ASP A 226 0.49 -0.97 -17.29
C ASP A 226 -0.52 -1.02 -16.12
N GLY A 227 -1.04 -2.22 -15.84
CA GLY A 227 -1.92 -2.48 -14.70
C GLY A 227 -1.16 -2.48 -13.39
N ALA A 228 -1.61 -1.69 -12.45
CA ALA A 228 -1.10 -1.60 -11.09
C ALA A 228 -2.25 -1.57 -10.07
N ALA A 229 -1.94 -1.75 -8.81
CA ALA A 229 -2.89 -1.52 -7.73
C ALA A 229 -2.32 -0.51 -6.72
N VAL A 230 -3.13 0.43 -6.30
CA VAL A 230 -2.85 1.21 -5.08
C VAL A 230 -3.29 0.35 -3.90
N ASP A 231 -2.34 -0.01 -3.03
CA ASP A 231 -2.52 -0.91 -1.88
C ASP A 231 -2.38 -0.10 -0.59
N PHE A 232 -3.34 -0.21 0.33
CA PHE A 232 -3.28 0.61 1.55
C PHE A 232 -3.91 -0.07 2.76
N SER A 233 -3.37 0.27 3.92
CA SER A 233 -3.93 0.04 5.24
C SER A 233 -3.87 1.36 6.01
N LEU A 234 -5.01 1.86 6.45
CA LEU A 234 -5.14 3.11 7.17
C LEU A 234 -5.77 2.84 8.53
N VAL A 235 -5.13 3.33 9.57
CA VAL A 235 -5.64 3.31 10.93
C VAL A 235 -6.03 4.72 11.32
N PHE A 236 -7.28 4.91 11.66
CA PHE A 236 -7.83 6.20 12.09
C PHE A 236 -8.07 6.19 13.59
N GLU A 237 -7.85 7.34 14.19
CA GLU A 237 -8.18 7.63 15.58
C GLU A 237 -9.26 8.69 15.64
N ARG A 238 -10.09 8.64 16.69
CA ARG A 238 -11.16 9.62 16.90
C ARG A 238 -10.57 10.96 17.32
N VAL A 239 -11.03 12.06 16.70
CA VAL A 239 -10.63 13.44 17.03
C VAL A 239 -11.61 14.07 18.03
#